data_ef49587aa980057cea7cede8cbca3236
#
_entry.id   ef49587aa980057cea7cede8cbca3236
#
_cell.length_a   1.000
_cell.length_b   1.000
_cell.length_c   1.000
_cell.angle_alpha   90.00
_cell.angle_beta   90.00
_cell.angle_gamma   90.00
#
_symmetry.space_group_name_H-M   'P 1'
#
loop_
_entity.id
_entity.type
_entity.pdbx_description
1 polymer ?
#
loop_
_entity_poly.entity_id
_entity_poly.type
_entity_poly.pdbx_seq_one_letter_code
_entity_poly.pdbx_strand_id
1 'polypeptide(L)'
;MHRNFEDNMILVIDDFIDKEYQEKIRKILLGEIPFKFKADGEEIELDFPWFFIEDVTAAGDHDSQHRCALSHQYVSFEGTSPGEVDTEFHELFIPLLQRAAMKIGIGEINVLQGRSFLQFPLNLKEHTVDTPHIDLENWRHFVVLYYVCDSDGDTIIYNERQRSAEGKYTIRKRVTPKQGRCVIFDGGLYHTACQPINSGIRCIVNYDLE
;
A
#
# COMPACT_ATOMS: atom_id res chain seq x y z
N MET A 1 -16.84 16.51 16.86
CA MET A 1 -15.76 16.28 17.86
C MET A 1 -14.51 15.96 17.06
N HIS A 2 -13.66 16.96 16.77
CA HIS A 2 -12.39 16.74 16.08
C HIS A 2 -11.48 15.98 17.06
N ARG A 3 -11.33 14.66 16.89
CA ARG A 3 -10.26 13.94 17.56
C ARG A 3 -8.95 14.40 16.92
N ASN A 4 -8.03 14.83 17.74
CA ASN A 4 -6.68 15.17 17.34
C ASN A 4 -6.10 13.97 16.59
N PHE A 5 -5.76 14.16 15.33
CA PHE A 5 -4.82 13.31 14.62
C PHE A 5 -3.60 13.18 15.52
N GLU A 6 -3.28 12.00 16.02
CA GLU A 6 -2.00 11.80 16.68
C GLU A 6 -0.91 11.92 15.61
N ASP A 7 -0.38 13.12 15.46
CA ASP A 7 0.79 13.36 14.62
C ASP A 7 1.86 12.34 15.00
N ASN A 8 2.35 11.61 14.02
CA ASN A 8 3.34 10.55 14.18
C ASN A 8 2.82 9.15 14.58
N MET A 9 1.57 8.81 14.39
CA MET A 9 1.07 7.47 14.63
C MET A 9 1.74 6.44 13.71
N ILE A 10 2.12 5.30 14.26
CA ILE A 10 2.49 4.08 13.52
C ILE A 10 1.91 2.89 14.25
N LEU A 11 0.97 2.19 13.63
CA LEU A 11 0.38 0.94 14.12
C LEU A 11 0.87 -0.22 13.24
N VAL A 12 1.29 -1.30 13.87
CA VAL A 12 1.64 -2.55 13.18
C VAL A 12 0.78 -3.64 13.80
N ILE A 13 -0.10 -4.26 13.01
CA ILE A 13 -1.10 -5.19 13.51
C ILE A 13 -1.04 -6.47 12.66
N ASP A 14 -0.72 -7.59 13.30
CA ASP A 14 -0.80 -8.92 12.70
C ASP A 14 -2.25 -9.40 12.66
N ASP A 15 -2.55 -10.28 11.71
CA ASP A 15 -3.88 -10.84 11.52
C ASP A 15 -4.96 -9.74 11.47
N PHE A 16 -4.67 -8.71 10.66
CA PHE A 16 -5.49 -7.50 10.61
C PHE A 16 -6.92 -7.76 10.18
N ILE A 17 -7.16 -8.73 9.32
CA ILE A 17 -8.47 -9.27 8.95
C ILE A 17 -8.47 -10.77 9.26
N ASP A 18 -9.62 -11.43 9.20
CA ASP A 18 -9.70 -12.86 9.47
C ASP A 18 -8.89 -13.71 8.45
N LYS A 19 -8.47 -14.90 8.88
CA LYS A 19 -7.57 -15.77 8.10
C LYS A 19 -8.15 -16.20 6.76
N GLU A 20 -9.44 -16.49 6.71
CA GLU A 20 -10.12 -16.90 5.48
C GLU A 20 -10.10 -15.77 4.46
N TYR A 21 -10.36 -14.53 4.93
CA TYR A 21 -10.33 -13.36 4.07
C TYR A 21 -8.91 -12.97 3.63
N GLN A 22 -7.90 -13.14 4.50
CA GLN A 22 -6.49 -12.99 4.12
C GLN A 22 -6.14 -13.91 2.94
N GLU A 23 -6.53 -15.18 3.06
CA GLU A 23 -6.26 -16.18 2.03
C GLU A 23 -7.05 -15.92 0.74
N LYS A 24 -8.28 -15.42 0.84
CA LYS A 24 -9.07 -14.99 -0.32
C LYS A 24 -8.36 -13.86 -1.09
N ILE A 25 -7.94 -12.80 -0.39
CA ILE A 25 -7.18 -11.70 -1.02
C ILE A 25 -5.91 -12.24 -1.69
N ARG A 26 -5.12 -13.06 -0.97
CA ARG A 26 -3.89 -13.63 -1.50
C ARG A 26 -4.14 -14.42 -2.80
N LYS A 27 -5.12 -15.31 -2.80
CA LYS A 27 -5.44 -16.15 -3.97
C LYS A 27 -5.90 -15.33 -5.17
N ILE A 28 -6.70 -14.29 -4.95
CA ILE A 28 -7.17 -13.42 -6.03
C ILE A 28 -5.99 -12.65 -6.62
N LEU A 29 -5.20 -11.96 -5.79
CA LEU A 29 -4.09 -11.14 -6.28
C LEU A 29 -2.97 -11.97 -6.93
N LEU A 30 -2.78 -13.22 -6.49
CA LEU A 30 -1.78 -14.10 -7.09
C LEU A 30 -2.33 -14.95 -8.24
N GLY A 31 -3.58 -14.71 -8.67
CA GLY A 31 -4.17 -15.36 -9.84
C GLY A 31 -4.55 -16.83 -9.63
N GLU A 32 -4.72 -17.26 -8.37
CA GLU A 32 -5.11 -18.65 -8.07
C GLU A 32 -6.63 -18.88 -8.18
N ILE A 33 -7.43 -17.82 -7.95
CA ILE A 33 -8.88 -17.83 -8.11
C ILE A 33 -9.36 -16.48 -8.66
N PRO A 34 -10.47 -16.45 -9.45
CA PRO A 34 -11.05 -15.19 -9.90
C PRO A 34 -11.71 -14.42 -8.75
N PHE A 35 -11.80 -13.11 -8.91
CA PHE A 35 -12.66 -12.26 -8.09
C PHE A 35 -14.10 -12.39 -8.57
N LYS A 36 -15.02 -12.64 -7.63
CA LYS A 36 -16.44 -12.78 -7.91
C LYS A 36 -17.20 -11.62 -7.26
N PHE A 37 -18.02 -10.96 -8.03
CA PHE A 37 -18.90 -9.90 -7.56
C PHE A 37 -20.24 -9.94 -8.30
N LYS A 38 -21.22 -9.19 -7.85
CA LYS A 38 -22.54 -9.10 -8.48
C LYS A 38 -22.73 -7.74 -9.12
N ALA A 39 -23.07 -7.72 -10.41
CA ALA A 39 -23.50 -6.54 -11.13
C ALA A 39 -24.80 -6.85 -11.87
N ASP A 40 -25.78 -5.96 -11.74
CA ASP A 40 -27.12 -6.09 -12.38
C ASP A 40 -27.85 -7.41 -12.10
N GLY A 41 -27.56 -8.03 -10.94
CA GLY A 41 -28.14 -9.29 -10.50
C GLY A 41 -27.43 -10.56 -11.03
N GLU A 42 -26.42 -10.40 -11.87
CA GLU A 42 -25.58 -11.48 -12.39
C GLU A 42 -24.27 -11.61 -11.60
N GLU A 43 -23.77 -12.85 -11.45
CA GLU A 43 -22.45 -13.10 -10.88
C GLU A 43 -21.40 -12.96 -11.98
N ILE A 44 -20.43 -12.07 -11.77
CA ILE A 44 -19.31 -11.82 -12.69
C ILE A 44 -18.04 -12.36 -12.04
N GLU A 45 -17.21 -13.00 -12.85
CA GLU A 45 -15.89 -13.49 -12.46
C GLU A 45 -14.82 -12.75 -13.25
N LEU A 46 -13.83 -12.17 -12.56
CA LEU A 46 -12.71 -11.48 -13.19
C LEU A 46 -11.39 -12.00 -12.64
N ASP A 47 -10.45 -12.31 -13.53
CA ASP A 47 -9.06 -12.52 -13.16
C ASP A 47 -8.42 -11.19 -12.76
N PHE A 48 -7.57 -11.21 -11.74
CA PHE A 48 -6.92 -9.99 -11.26
C PHE A 48 -5.85 -9.53 -12.25
N PRO A 49 -6.01 -8.33 -12.87
CA PRO A 49 -5.06 -7.85 -13.86
C PRO A 49 -3.90 -7.10 -13.18
N TRP A 50 -2.69 -7.43 -13.57
CA TRP A 50 -1.50 -6.70 -13.23
C TRP A 50 -0.98 -5.93 -14.43
N PHE A 51 -0.58 -4.68 -14.20
CA PHE A 51 -0.01 -3.80 -15.23
C PHE A 51 1.46 -3.55 -14.94
N PHE A 52 2.29 -3.67 -15.97
CA PHE A 52 3.72 -3.40 -15.85
C PHE A 52 3.98 -1.92 -15.61
N ILE A 53 4.85 -1.63 -14.64
CA ILE A 53 5.41 -0.31 -14.41
C ILE A 53 6.93 -0.39 -14.49
N GLU A 54 7.54 0.58 -15.20
CA GLU A 54 8.98 0.60 -15.42
C GLU A 54 9.76 0.89 -14.14
N ASP A 55 9.20 1.70 -13.27
CA ASP A 55 9.84 2.09 -12.01
C ASP A 55 8.83 2.36 -10.90
N VAL A 56 8.96 1.64 -9.78
CA VAL A 56 8.12 1.84 -8.58
C VAL A 56 8.45 3.12 -7.83
N THR A 57 9.60 3.74 -8.13
CA THR A 57 10.08 4.94 -7.45
C THR A 57 9.89 6.21 -8.26
N ALA A 58 9.49 6.08 -9.51
CA ALA A 58 9.28 7.21 -10.43
C ALA A 58 7.98 7.95 -10.10
N ALA A 59 7.98 8.70 -9.02
CA ALA A 59 6.98 9.70 -8.73
C ALA A 59 7.60 11.09 -8.90
N GLY A 60 7.30 11.75 -10.01
CA GLY A 60 7.71 13.14 -10.24
C GLY A 60 9.22 13.33 -10.52
N ASP A 61 9.86 14.25 -9.82
CA ASP A 61 11.24 14.70 -10.05
C ASP A 61 12.35 13.76 -9.53
N HIS A 62 12.06 12.49 -9.29
CA HIS A 62 13.05 11.52 -8.81
C HIS A 62 13.74 10.84 -10.00
N ASP A 63 15.05 10.69 -9.90
CA ASP A 63 15.81 9.89 -10.86
C ASP A 63 15.28 8.44 -10.85
N SER A 64 14.95 7.94 -12.04
CA SER A 64 14.53 6.56 -12.21
C SER A 64 15.61 5.60 -11.71
N GLN A 65 15.21 4.65 -10.89
CA GLN A 65 16.09 3.59 -10.41
C GLN A 65 15.92 2.30 -11.22
N HIS A 66 15.05 2.32 -12.25
CA HIS A 66 14.74 1.18 -13.11
C HIS A 66 14.31 -0.07 -12.32
N ARG A 67 13.46 0.15 -11.31
CA ARG A 67 12.92 -0.92 -10.46
C ARG A 67 11.52 -1.27 -10.89
N CYS A 68 11.44 -2.08 -11.92
CA CYS A 68 10.17 -2.50 -12.46
C CYS A 68 9.38 -3.36 -11.47
N ALA A 69 8.07 -3.29 -11.60
CA ALA A 69 7.12 -4.08 -10.86
C ALA A 69 5.83 -4.24 -11.67
N LEU A 70 4.87 -4.95 -11.08
CA LEU A 70 3.49 -4.93 -11.53
C LEU A 70 2.66 -4.12 -10.54
N SER A 71 1.70 -3.36 -11.04
CA SER A 71 0.78 -2.55 -10.24
C SER A 71 -0.64 -2.68 -10.74
N HIS A 72 -1.61 -2.46 -9.84
CA HIS A 72 -3.01 -2.27 -10.17
C HIS A 72 -3.56 -1.14 -9.31
N GLN A 73 -4.15 -0.13 -9.95
CA GLN A 73 -4.78 1.00 -9.29
C GLN A 73 -6.28 0.75 -9.14
N TYR A 74 -6.81 0.98 -7.96
CA TYR A 74 -8.23 0.80 -7.61
C TYR A 74 -8.97 2.12 -7.48
N VAL A 75 -8.26 3.11 -6.95
CA VAL A 75 -8.75 4.47 -6.73
C VAL A 75 -7.67 5.45 -7.13
N SER A 76 -7.98 6.36 -8.04
CA SER A 76 -7.08 7.42 -8.48
C SER A 76 -7.30 8.71 -7.70
N PHE A 77 -6.20 9.40 -7.43
CA PHE A 77 -6.22 10.71 -6.80
C PHE A 77 -6.12 11.80 -7.87
N GLU A 78 -7.20 12.53 -8.07
CA GLU A 78 -7.28 13.63 -9.04
C GLU A 78 -7.20 15.02 -8.35
N GLY A 79 -6.63 15.08 -7.14
CA GLY A 79 -6.56 16.31 -6.36
C GLY A 79 -7.86 16.64 -5.63
N THR A 80 -8.74 15.67 -5.47
CA THR A 80 -10.04 15.78 -4.78
C THR A 80 -10.19 14.70 -3.72
N SER A 81 -11.08 14.89 -2.75
CA SER A 81 -11.49 13.90 -1.76
C SER A 81 -13.00 13.68 -1.85
N PRO A 82 -13.48 12.42 -1.94
CA PRO A 82 -12.69 11.21 -2.18
C PRO A 82 -12.08 11.15 -3.60
N GLY A 83 -11.15 10.23 -3.83
CA GLY A 83 -10.66 9.89 -5.15
C GLY A 83 -11.69 9.16 -6.00
N GLU A 84 -11.38 8.94 -7.27
CA GLU A 84 -12.25 8.22 -8.21
C GLU A 84 -11.98 6.71 -8.15
N VAL A 85 -13.05 5.90 -8.06
CA VAL A 85 -12.94 4.43 -8.09
C VAL A 85 -12.77 3.96 -9.54
N ASP A 86 -11.62 3.37 -9.84
CA ASP A 86 -11.23 2.95 -11.18
C ASP A 86 -11.71 1.53 -11.52
N THR A 87 -11.83 0.66 -10.52
CA THR A 87 -12.14 -0.76 -10.76
C THR A 87 -12.98 -1.39 -9.65
N GLU A 88 -13.75 -2.44 -10.01
CA GLU A 88 -14.56 -3.25 -9.10
C GLU A 88 -13.72 -3.99 -8.04
N PHE A 89 -12.44 -4.20 -8.30
CA PHE A 89 -11.53 -4.82 -7.32
C PHE A 89 -11.38 -4.00 -6.04
N HIS A 90 -11.76 -2.72 -6.04
CA HIS A 90 -11.83 -1.91 -4.82
C HIS A 90 -12.74 -2.56 -3.76
N GLU A 91 -13.84 -3.20 -4.17
CA GLU A 91 -14.79 -3.85 -3.25
C GLU A 91 -14.13 -4.94 -2.41
N LEU A 92 -13.11 -5.62 -2.96
CA LEU A 92 -12.33 -6.63 -2.24
C LEU A 92 -11.67 -6.07 -0.97
N PHE A 93 -11.42 -4.77 -0.89
CA PHE A 93 -10.69 -4.16 0.21
C PHE A 93 -11.58 -3.38 1.19
N ILE A 94 -12.87 -3.24 0.93
CA ILE A 94 -13.80 -2.52 1.82
C ILE A 94 -13.73 -3.01 3.27
N PRO A 95 -13.71 -4.34 3.58
CA PRO A 95 -13.61 -4.80 4.96
C PRO A 95 -12.29 -4.40 5.64
N LEU A 96 -11.19 -4.38 4.87
CA LEU A 96 -9.89 -3.92 5.35
C LEU A 96 -9.93 -2.42 5.68
N LEU A 97 -10.51 -1.61 4.80
CA LEU A 97 -10.62 -0.15 4.95
C LEU A 97 -11.51 0.22 6.14
N GLN A 98 -12.65 -0.46 6.31
CA GLN A 98 -13.54 -0.28 7.46
C GLN A 98 -12.82 -0.56 8.78
N ARG A 99 -12.02 -1.64 8.82
CA ARG A 99 -11.23 -1.96 10.01
C ARG A 99 -10.13 -0.94 10.26
N ALA A 100 -9.48 -0.43 9.20
CA ALA A 100 -8.48 0.64 9.30
C ALA A 100 -9.10 1.90 9.88
N ALA A 101 -10.23 2.36 9.35
CA ALA A 101 -10.96 3.52 9.84
C ALA A 101 -11.31 3.42 11.33
N MET A 102 -11.80 2.25 11.77
CA MET A 102 -12.04 2.00 13.21
C MET A 102 -10.77 2.11 14.06
N LYS A 103 -9.61 1.64 13.55
CA LYS A 103 -8.33 1.72 14.27
C LYS A 103 -7.80 3.13 14.38
N ILE A 104 -8.01 3.93 13.35
CA ILE A 104 -7.60 5.34 13.31
C ILE A 104 -8.60 6.22 14.06
N GLY A 105 -9.84 5.77 14.20
CA GLY A 105 -10.92 6.50 14.85
C GLY A 105 -11.57 7.56 13.97
N ILE A 106 -11.51 7.38 12.64
CA ILE A 106 -12.25 8.20 11.67
C ILE A 106 -13.67 7.63 11.49
N GLY A 107 -14.67 8.51 11.40
CA GLY A 107 -16.08 8.11 11.30
C GLY A 107 -16.53 7.87 9.86
N GLU A 108 -16.00 8.64 8.93
CA GLU A 108 -16.25 8.54 7.49
C GLU A 108 -14.95 8.20 6.80
N ILE A 109 -15.01 7.29 5.83
CA ILE A 109 -13.83 6.85 5.10
C ILE A 109 -13.81 7.56 3.76
N ASN A 110 -12.90 8.50 3.61
CA ASN A 110 -12.56 9.08 2.33
C ASN A 110 -11.28 8.42 1.82
N VAL A 111 -11.42 7.59 0.79
CA VAL A 111 -10.27 7.00 0.10
C VAL A 111 -9.76 8.03 -0.89
N LEU A 112 -8.51 8.43 -0.75
CA LEU A 112 -7.84 9.35 -1.67
C LEU A 112 -7.21 8.60 -2.84
N GLN A 113 -6.49 7.52 -2.52
CA GLN A 113 -5.81 6.68 -3.49
C GLN A 113 -5.80 5.22 -3.00
N GLY A 114 -5.82 4.27 -3.94
CA GLY A 114 -5.72 2.85 -3.63
C GLY A 114 -5.05 2.08 -4.75
N ARG A 115 -4.04 1.26 -4.42
CA ARG A 115 -3.26 0.50 -5.41
C ARG A 115 -2.62 -0.73 -4.78
N SER A 116 -2.28 -1.70 -5.62
CA SER A 116 -1.42 -2.83 -5.25
C SER A 116 -0.13 -2.82 -6.03
N PHE A 117 0.91 -3.39 -5.42
CA PHE A 117 2.20 -3.63 -6.06
C PHE A 117 2.62 -5.07 -5.88
N LEU A 118 3.14 -5.66 -6.96
CA LEU A 118 3.80 -6.96 -6.96
C LEU A 118 5.24 -6.75 -7.44
N GLN A 119 6.17 -6.85 -6.50
CA GLN A 119 7.60 -6.65 -6.71
C GLN A 119 8.32 -8.01 -6.72
N PHE A 120 9.40 -8.09 -7.48
CA PHE A 120 10.20 -9.29 -7.68
C PHE A 120 11.66 -9.05 -7.26
N PRO A 121 12.44 -10.10 -6.98
CA PRO A 121 13.88 -9.97 -6.82
C PRO A 121 14.51 -9.47 -8.12
N LEU A 122 15.12 -8.30 -8.10
CA LEU A 122 15.74 -7.68 -9.28
C LEU A 122 17.24 -7.98 -9.41
N ASN A 123 17.78 -8.92 -8.61
CA ASN A 123 19.19 -9.29 -8.58
C ASN A 123 20.12 -8.06 -8.46
N LEU A 124 19.71 -7.11 -7.63
CA LEU A 124 20.50 -5.92 -7.35
C LEU A 124 21.77 -6.31 -6.58
N LYS A 125 22.91 -5.71 -6.92
CA LYS A 125 24.20 -6.01 -6.27
C LYS A 125 24.22 -5.62 -4.79
N GLU A 126 23.40 -4.65 -4.43
CA GLU A 126 23.24 -4.18 -3.06
C GLU A 126 21.75 -4.11 -2.73
N HIS A 127 21.45 -4.28 -1.45
CA HIS A 127 20.12 -4.06 -0.90
C HIS A 127 19.79 -2.57 -0.98
N THR A 128 19.47 -2.12 -2.13
CA THR A 128 19.09 -0.74 -2.30
C THR A 128 17.63 -0.58 -1.90
N VAL A 129 17.42 0.33 -1.02
CA VAL A 129 16.11 0.84 -0.62
C VAL A 129 15.57 1.67 -1.78
N ASP A 130 14.28 1.60 -2.07
CA ASP A 130 13.64 2.48 -3.03
C ASP A 130 13.75 3.93 -2.54
N THR A 131 13.54 4.91 -3.42
CA THR A 131 13.60 6.32 -3.04
C THR A 131 12.59 6.65 -1.96
N PRO A 132 13.00 7.23 -0.81
CA PRO A 132 12.07 7.69 0.20
C PRO A 132 11.12 8.77 -0.34
N HIS A 133 9.83 8.63 -0.05
CA HIS A 133 8.78 9.51 -0.56
C HIS A 133 7.63 9.68 0.44
N ILE A 134 6.70 10.56 0.10
CA ILE A 134 5.37 10.72 0.65
C ILE A 134 4.40 10.43 -0.49
N ASP A 135 3.35 9.63 -0.26
CA ASP A 135 2.40 9.24 -1.32
C ASP A 135 1.64 10.45 -1.90
N LEU A 136 1.12 11.31 -1.04
CA LEU A 136 0.37 12.50 -1.42
C LEU A 136 0.95 13.73 -0.74
N GLU A 137 1.86 14.44 -1.42
CA GLU A 137 2.43 15.68 -0.91
C GLU A 137 1.34 16.76 -0.75
N ASN A 138 1.45 17.54 0.34
CA ASN A 138 0.51 18.62 0.68
C ASN A 138 -0.93 18.16 1.00
N TRP A 139 -1.15 16.86 1.18
CA TRP A 139 -2.42 16.30 1.60
C TRP A 139 -2.30 15.56 2.92
N ARG A 140 -3.20 15.84 3.87
CA ARG A 140 -3.18 15.16 5.16
C ARG A 140 -3.93 13.82 5.04
N HIS A 141 -3.23 12.71 5.25
CA HIS A 141 -3.77 11.36 5.08
C HIS A 141 -3.08 10.36 6.00
N PHE A 142 -3.69 9.19 6.12
CA PHE A 142 -3.07 7.98 6.67
C PHE A 142 -2.74 7.02 5.55
N VAL A 143 -1.56 6.45 5.61
CA VAL A 143 -1.21 5.30 4.77
C VAL A 143 -1.68 4.02 5.47
N VAL A 144 -2.43 3.18 4.76
CA VAL A 144 -2.86 1.84 5.16
C VAL A 144 -2.20 0.83 4.24
N LEU A 145 -1.14 0.20 4.71
CA LEU A 145 -0.34 -0.74 3.94
C LEU A 145 -0.56 -2.16 4.46
N TYR A 146 -1.15 -3.01 3.62
CA TYR A 146 -1.45 -4.40 3.94
C TYR A 146 -0.55 -5.35 3.17
N TYR A 147 0.06 -6.32 3.86
CA TYR A 147 0.91 -7.34 3.25
C TYR A 147 0.11 -8.59 2.89
N VAL A 148 0.12 -8.92 1.60
CA VAL A 148 -0.63 -10.04 1.01
C VAL A 148 0.08 -11.38 1.24
N CYS A 149 1.41 -11.36 1.35
CA CYS A 149 2.24 -12.53 1.59
C CYS A 149 3.46 -12.18 2.45
N ASP A 150 4.13 -13.20 2.96
CA ASP A 150 5.43 -13.04 3.62
C ASP A 150 6.48 -12.63 2.60
N SER A 151 7.41 -11.76 3.01
CA SER A 151 8.54 -11.32 2.18
C SER A 151 9.67 -10.78 3.05
N ASP A 152 10.88 -10.71 2.50
CA ASP A 152 12.04 -10.06 3.10
C ASP A 152 12.25 -8.62 2.61
N GLY A 153 11.35 -8.11 1.78
CA GLY A 153 11.34 -6.72 1.33
C GLY A 153 10.66 -5.79 2.34
N ASP A 154 11.37 -5.33 3.35
CA ASP A 154 10.84 -4.49 4.43
C ASP A 154 10.23 -3.17 3.93
N THR A 155 9.27 -2.65 4.69
CA THR A 155 8.89 -1.23 4.62
C THR A 155 9.64 -0.46 5.70
N ILE A 156 10.23 0.69 5.32
CA ILE A 156 10.93 1.59 6.24
C ILE A 156 10.16 2.89 6.35
N ILE A 157 9.87 3.31 7.57
CA ILE A 157 9.24 4.59 7.88
C ILE A 157 10.29 5.44 8.60
N TYR A 158 10.45 6.69 8.18
CA TYR A 158 11.45 7.62 8.69
C TYR A 158 10.84 8.64 9.66
N ASN A 159 11.70 9.37 10.35
CA ASN A 159 11.27 10.48 11.22
C ASN A 159 10.94 11.75 10.43
N GLU A 160 11.52 11.88 9.26
CA GLU A 160 11.45 13.08 8.44
C GLU A 160 10.07 13.24 7.80
N ARG A 161 9.61 14.50 7.78
CA ARG A 161 8.36 14.96 7.13
C ARG A 161 8.64 15.88 5.93
N GLN A 162 9.90 16.09 5.63
CA GLN A 162 10.37 16.89 4.52
C GLN A 162 11.52 16.19 3.82
N ARG A 163 11.66 16.44 2.53
CA ARG A 163 12.77 15.89 1.75
C ARG A 163 14.11 16.31 2.35
N SER A 164 14.95 15.33 2.64
CA SER A 164 16.30 15.59 3.13
C SER A 164 17.17 16.13 2.00
N ALA A 165 17.72 17.32 2.17
CA ALA A 165 18.64 17.92 1.20
C ALA A 165 19.93 17.10 1.02
N GLU A 166 20.33 16.32 2.03
CA GLU A 166 21.53 15.48 2.01
C GLU A 166 21.21 14.02 1.62
N GLY A 167 19.93 13.67 1.33
CA GLY A 167 19.49 12.32 1.07
C GLY A 167 19.57 11.39 2.29
N LYS A 168 19.75 11.95 3.50
CA LYS A 168 19.85 11.19 4.74
C LYS A 168 18.52 11.19 5.48
N TYR A 169 18.07 9.99 5.85
CA TYR A 169 16.83 9.79 6.59
C TYR A 169 17.10 8.94 7.83
N THR A 170 16.41 9.26 8.93
CA THR A 170 16.55 8.57 10.22
C THR A 170 15.44 7.53 10.35
N ILE A 171 15.80 6.27 10.38
CA ILE A 171 14.83 5.17 10.49
C ILE A 171 14.08 5.28 11.83
N ARG A 172 12.76 5.40 11.74
CA ARG A 172 11.86 5.36 12.87
C ARG A 172 11.31 3.95 13.11
N LYS A 173 10.91 3.27 12.04
CA LYS A 173 10.36 1.93 12.07
C LYS A 173 10.76 1.16 10.83
N ARG A 174 11.09 -0.11 11.01
CA ARG A 174 11.25 -1.09 9.93
C ARG A 174 10.22 -2.20 10.15
N VAL A 175 9.48 -2.56 9.12
CA VAL A 175 8.41 -3.56 9.20
C VAL A 175 8.60 -4.59 8.12
N THR A 176 8.84 -5.83 8.55
CA THR A 176 8.95 -6.98 7.65
C THR A 176 7.57 -7.43 7.21
N PRO A 177 7.34 -7.63 5.91
CA PRO A 177 6.09 -8.17 5.38
C PRO A 177 5.77 -9.53 5.99
N LYS A 178 4.52 -9.68 6.42
CA LYS A 178 3.93 -10.94 6.87
C LYS A 178 2.48 -10.99 6.39
N GLN A 179 2.07 -12.11 5.85
CA GLN A 179 0.68 -12.26 5.38
C GLN A 179 -0.32 -11.85 6.47
N GLY A 180 -1.26 -10.99 6.11
CA GLY A 180 -2.28 -10.48 7.02
C GLY A 180 -1.83 -9.38 7.97
N ARG A 181 -0.57 -8.96 7.93
CA ARG A 181 -0.07 -7.77 8.65
C ARG A 181 -0.51 -6.50 7.95
N CYS A 182 -0.98 -5.53 8.74
CA CYS A 182 -1.27 -4.19 8.27
C CYS A 182 -0.42 -3.18 9.04
N VAL A 183 0.11 -2.20 8.33
CA VAL A 183 0.77 -1.04 8.91
C VAL A 183 -0.07 0.19 8.59
N ILE A 184 -0.44 0.94 9.64
CA ILE A 184 -1.16 2.20 9.47
C ILE A 184 -0.28 3.30 10.06
N PHE A 185 0.00 4.32 9.28
CA PHE A 185 0.85 5.41 9.75
C PHE A 185 0.45 6.76 9.15
N ASP A 186 0.92 7.82 9.80
CA ASP A 186 0.76 9.20 9.34
C ASP A 186 1.44 9.39 7.98
N GLY A 187 0.65 9.67 6.94
CA GLY A 187 1.11 9.81 5.55
C GLY A 187 2.09 10.97 5.32
N GLY A 188 2.20 11.89 6.26
CA GLY A 188 3.23 12.95 6.24
C GLY A 188 4.64 12.46 6.61
N LEU A 189 4.83 11.20 6.98
CA LEU A 189 6.14 10.61 7.23
C LEU A 189 6.74 10.05 5.94
N TYR A 190 8.00 10.40 5.67
CA TYR A 190 8.74 9.77 4.59
C TYR A 190 8.84 8.27 4.82
N HIS A 191 8.66 7.52 3.78
CA HIS A 191 8.73 6.06 3.84
C HIS A 191 9.24 5.48 2.52
N THR A 192 9.59 4.19 2.56
CA THR A 192 10.10 3.49 1.37
C THR A 192 9.95 1.98 1.53
N ALA A 193 10.11 1.26 0.42
CA ALA A 193 10.21 -0.18 0.38
C ALA A 193 11.65 -0.65 0.14
N CYS A 194 11.96 -1.83 0.63
CA CYS A 194 13.08 -2.63 0.17
C CYS A 194 12.58 -3.65 -0.86
N GLN A 195 13.36 -3.88 -1.89
CA GLN A 195 13.08 -4.97 -2.82
C GLN A 195 13.28 -6.33 -2.13
N PRO A 196 12.47 -7.34 -2.44
CA PRO A 196 12.72 -8.70 -1.95
C PRO A 196 14.01 -9.24 -2.53
N ILE A 197 14.71 -10.12 -1.77
CA ILE A 197 15.96 -10.75 -2.21
C ILE A 197 15.82 -12.27 -2.24
N ASN A 198 15.45 -12.85 -1.11
CA ASN A 198 15.33 -14.30 -0.95
C ASN A 198 13.88 -14.76 -1.12
N SER A 199 12.91 -13.87 -0.85
CA SER A 199 11.51 -14.11 -1.15
C SER A 199 11.28 -13.97 -2.64
N GLY A 200 10.48 -14.85 -3.23
CA GLY A 200 10.18 -14.80 -4.66
C GLY A 200 9.39 -13.56 -5.09
N ILE A 201 8.61 -13.00 -4.17
CA ILE A 201 7.77 -11.82 -4.40
C ILE A 201 7.61 -10.98 -3.13
N ARG A 202 7.22 -9.71 -3.32
CA ARG A 202 6.63 -8.84 -2.32
C ARG A 202 5.31 -8.29 -2.88
N CYS A 203 4.19 -8.70 -2.30
CA CYS A 203 2.86 -8.26 -2.71
C CYS A 203 2.20 -7.46 -1.60
N ILE A 204 1.77 -6.24 -1.93
CA ILE A 204 1.12 -5.32 -0.99
C ILE A 204 -0.14 -4.68 -1.59
N VAL A 205 -0.99 -4.21 -0.69
CA VAL A 205 -2.10 -3.29 -0.97
C VAL A 205 -1.84 -2.01 -0.19
N ASN A 206 -1.88 -0.88 -0.86
CA ASN A 206 -1.66 0.45 -0.27
C ASN A 206 -2.88 1.33 -0.50
N TYR A 207 -3.37 1.96 0.56
CA TYR A 207 -4.44 2.94 0.53
C TYR A 207 -4.07 4.19 1.32
N ASP A 208 -4.46 5.34 0.78
CA ASP A 208 -4.36 6.63 1.44
C ASP A 208 -5.76 7.07 1.86
N LEU A 209 -5.97 7.28 3.16
CA LEU A 209 -7.27 7.61 3.77
C LEU A 209 -7.24 8.98 4.44
N GLU A 210 -8.34 9.72 4.29
CA GLU A 210 -8.61 10.97 5.00
C GLU A 210 -9.77 10.81 6.00
#